data_980a7143bbad04cdd3ce9a8ddd4a4174
#
_entry.id   980a7143bbad04cdd3ce9a8ddd4a4174
#
_cell.length_a   1.000
_cell.length_b   1.000
_cell.length_c   1.000
_cell.angle_alpha   90.00
_cell.angle_beta   90.00
_cell.angle_gamma   90.00
#
_symmetry.space_group_name_H-M   'P 1'
#
loop_
_entity.id
_entity.type
_entity.pdbx_description
1 polymer ?
#
loop_
_entity_poly.entity_id
_entity_poly.type
_entity_poly.pdbx_seq_one_letter_code
_entity_poly.pdbx_strand_id
1 'polypeptide(L)'
;MKPIHTKKLKPGVALITGGAKRIGKKIAKNLARDGWKVVIHYNKNNIAAKKLKSEIIESKGSAEIIKCDLNNYSSVKNLIEKSKKKFGSLSLLINNASKFENDNIATLNIDSWDSHNNINLKAPLFLSKDFSKQMKKNAPGLIINIIDQRIFFPNPEFVSYTSSKQSLMWLTQTLAQALSPQIRVCAIGPGPTLQGARQSKKDFENQSRSTPLMVGSNPEEIYQAVKFIIDIPSFTGQMITLDGGEHLDWIKKENKNFKD
;
A
#
# COMPACT_ATOMS: atom_id res chain seq x y z
N MET A 1 -15.51 -17.47 -24.44
CA MET A 1 -15.42 -17.32 -22.97
C MET A 1 -15.82 -15.90 -22.61
N LYS A 2 -16.79 -15.68 -21.70
CA LYS A 2 -17.05 -14.32 -21.20
C LYS A 2 -15.83 -13.88 -20.38
N PRO A 3 -15.32 -12.64 -20.56
CA PRO A 3 -14.18 -12.18 -19.80
C PRO A 3 -14.47 -12.21 -18.30
N ILE A 4 -13.52 -12.70 -17.51
CA ILE A 4 -13.65 -12.87 -16.04
C ILE A 4 -13.90 -11.52 -15.34
N HIS A 5 -13.52 -10.41 -15.97
CA HIS A 5 -13.46 -9.07 -15.38
C HIS A 5 -14.59 -8.10 -15.80
N THR A 6 -15.68 -8.58 -16.36
CA THR A 6 -16.85 -7.70 -16.60
C THR A 6 -17.62 -7.37 -15.33
N LYS A 7 -17.26 -7.95 -14.18
CA LYS A 7 -17.98 -7.76 -12.91
C LYS A 7 -17.07 -7.11 -11.86
N LYS A 8 -17.63 -6.12 -11.16
CA LYS A 8 -17.08 -5.53 -9.94
C LYS A 8 -16.68 -6.63 -8.95
N LEU A 9 -15.52 -6.48 -8.31
CA LEU A 9 -15.07 -7.38 -7.25
C LEU A 9 -16.00 -7.25 -6.03
N LYS A 10 -16.63 -8.34 -5.63
CA LYS A 10 -17.53 -8.35 -4.46
C LYS A 10 -16.73 -8.52 -3.16
N PRO A 11 -17.26 -8.03 -2.03
CA PRO A 11 -16.67 -8.28 -0.73
C PRO A 11 -16.38 -9.77 -0.50
N GLY A 12 -15.17 -10.07 -0.12
CA GLY A 12 -14.63 -11.40 0.17
C GLY A 12 -13.63 -11.33 1.31
N VAL A 13 -12.46 -11.95 1.18
CA VAL A 13 -11.40 -11.88 2.17
C VAL A 13 -10.28 -10.97 1.68
N ALA A 14 -9.91 -9.99 2.51
CA ALA A 14 -8.83 -9.03 2.25
C ALA A 14 -7.67 -9.23 3.24
N LEU A 15 -6.45 -9.32 2.75
CA LEU A 15 -5.23 -9.20 3.56
C LEU A 15 -4.65 -7.80 3.41
N ILE A 16 -4.44 -7.10 4.53
CA ILE A 16 -3.81 -5.78 4.56
C ILE A 16 -2.49 -5.86 5.32
N THR A 17 -1.36 -5.71 4.63
CA THR A 17 -0.06 -5.67 5.31
C THR A 17 0.13 -4.33 6.02
N GLY A 18 0.69 -4.35 7.24
CA GLY A 18 0.79 -3.15 8.07
C GLY A 18 -0.58 -2.54 8.42
N GLY A 19 -1.63 -3.39 8.47
CA GLY A 19 -3.02 -2.96 8.64
C GLY A 19 -3.39 -2.45 10.03
N ALA A 20 -2.51 -2.52 11.04
CA ALA A 20 -2.86 -2.19 12.43
C ALA A 20 -2.81 -0.67 12.75
N LYS A 21 -2.17 0.15 11.92
CA LYS A 21 -1.93 1.58 12.18
C LYS A 21 -2.08 2.44 10.92
N ARG A 22 -2.19 3.75 11.13
CA ARG A 22 -2.09 4.78 10.08
C ARG A 22 -3.04 4.50 8.89
N ILE A 23 -2.57 4.60 7.67
CA ILE A 23 -3.33 4.33 6.43
C ILE A 23 -3.93 2.92 6.45
N GLY A 24 -3.13 1.90 6.80
CA GLY A 24 -3.59 0.51 6.85
C GLY A 24 -4.74 0.28 7.83
N LYS A 25 -4.74 0.95 9.00
CA LYS A 25 -5.87 0.91 9.97
C LYS A 25 -7.15 1.43 9.33
N LYS A 26 -7.08 2.56 8.62
CA LYS A 26 -8.24 3.18 7.97
C LYS A 26 -8.80 2.28 6.87
N ILE A 27 -7.93 1.74 6.03
CA ILE A 27 -8.31 0.80 4.98
C ILE A 27 -8.98 -0.44 5.59
N ALA A 28 -8.37 -1.07 6.61
CA ALA A 28 -8.92 -2.27 7.23
C ALA A 28 -10.31 -2.02 7.85
N LYS A 29 -10.47 -0.90 8.57
CA LYS A 29 -11.74 -0.53 9.21
C LYS A 29 -12.84 -0.29 8.19
N ASN A 30 -12.55 0.44 7.13
CA ASN A 30 -13.52 0.80 6.11
C ASN A 30 -13.88 -0.41 5.21
N LEU A 31 -12.91 -1.26 4.85
CA LEU A 31 -13.21 -2.51 4.15
C LEU A 31 -14.13 -3.42 4.97
N ALA A 32 -13.88 -3.54 6.28
CA ALA A 32 -14.75 -4.33 7.16
C ALA A 32 -16.18 -3.76 7.22
N ARG A 33 -16.33 -2.42 7.28
CA ARG A 33 -17.62 -1.73 7.20
C ARG A 33 -18.34 -2.02 5.88
N ASP A 34 -17.59 -2.11 4.78
CA ASP A 34 -18.13 -2.40 3.45
C ASP A 34 -18.32 -3.92 3.20
N GLY A 35 -18.30 -4.74 4.26
CA GLY A 35 -18.64 -6.18 4.24
C GLY A 35 -17.48 -7.13 3.94
N TRP A 36 -16.22 -6.64 3.87
CA TRP A 36 -15.06 -7.50 3.71
C TRP A 36 -14.67 -8.20 5.02
N LYS A 37 -14.27 -9.46 4.94
CA LYS A 37 -13.55 -10.14 6.03
C LYS A 37 -12.08 -9.75 5.96
N VAL A 38 -11.58 -9.04 6.98
CA VAL A 38 -10.23 -8.46 6.93
C VAL A 38 -9.23 -9.25 7.76
N VAL A 39 -8.11 -9.59 7.17
CA VAL A 39 -6.93 -10.12 7.87
C VAL A 39 -5.93 -8.98 8.02
N ILE A 40 -5.70 -8.55 9.25
CA ILE A 40 -4.85 -7.43 9.61
C ILE A 40 -3.46 -7.96 9.94
N HIS A 41 -2.52 -7.76 9.02
CA HIS A 41 -1.13 -8.10 9.31
C HIS A 41 -0.45 -6.99 10.12
N TYR A 42 0.36 -7.41 11.10
CA TYR A 42 1.24 -6.55 11.90
C TYR A 42 2.60 -7.21 12.17
N ASN A 43 3.65 -6.42 12.46
CA ASN A 43 4.95 -6.93 12.88
C ASN A 43 5.08 -6.87 14.42
N LYS A 44 5.32 -5.67 14.98
CA LYS A 44 5.65 -5.48 16.41
C LYS A 44 4.43 -5.09 17.26
N ASN A 45 3.48 -4.33 16.74
CA ASN A 45 2.42 -3.71 17.53
C ASN A 45 1.17 -4.59 17.65
N ASN A 46 1.26 -5.61 18.52
CA ASN A 46 0.15 -6.51 18.83
C ASN A 46 -1.04 -5.78 19.50
N ILE A 47 -0.76 -4.80 20.38
CA ILE A 47 -1.81 -4.06 21.10
C ILE A 47 -2.70 -3.30 20.11
N ALA A 48 -2.09 -2.57 19.16
CA ALA A 48 -2.86 -1.84 18.16
C ALA A 48 -3.65 -2.80 17.23
N ALA A 49 -3.07 -3.95 16.87
CA ALA A 49 -3.76 -4.95 16.04
C ALA A 49 -4.96 -5.55 16.77
N LYS A 50 -4.83 -5.93 18.04
CA LYS A 50 -5.93 -6.44 18.86
C LYS A 50 -7.03 -5.40 19.05
N LYS A 51 -6.65 -4.15 19.38
CA LYS A 51 -7.61 -3.04 19.53
C LYS A 51 -8.42 -2.83 18.24
N LEU A 52 -7.75 -2.78 17.09
CA LEU A 52 -8.45 -2.63 15.82
C LEU A 52 -9.38 -3.81 15.51
N LYS A 53 -8.95 -5.05 15.79
CA LYS A 53 -9.81 -6.23 15.65
C LYS A 53 -11.07 -6.08 16.49
N SER A 54 -10.96 -5.68 17.78
CA SER A 54 -12.11 -5.46 18.66
C SER A 54 -13.02 -4.35 18.13
N GLU A 55 -12.47 -3.19 17.75
CA GLU A 55 -13.25 -2.08 17.14
C GLU A 55 -14.08 -2.52 15.92
N ILE A 56 -13.51 -3.40 15.07
CA ILE A 56 -14.21 -3.92 13.90
C ILE A 56 -15.32 -4.90 14.28
N ILE A 57 -15.05 -5.81 15.21
CA ILE A 57 -16.04 -6.80 15.68
C ILE A 57 -17.20 -6.12 16.39
N GLU A 58 -16.94 -5.15 17.25
CA GLU A 58 -17.97 -4.33 17.94
C GLU A 58 -18.86 -3.59 16.93
N SER A 59 -18.30 -3.19 15.79
CA SER A 59 -19.04 -2.61 14.67
C SER A 59 -19.69 -3.65 13.73
N LYS A 60 -19.84 -4.92 14.19
CA LYS A 60 -20.41 -6.05 13.44
C LYS A 60 -19.64 -6.44 12.17
N GLY A 61 -18.40 -6.02 12.03
CA GLY A 61 -17.50 -6.45 10.97
C GLY A 61 -16.77 -7.76 11.32
N SER A 62 -15.98 -8.28 10.37
CA SER A 62 -15.18 -9.50 10.53
C SER A 62 -13.70 -9.18 10.41
N ALA A 63 -12.92 -9.44 11.46
CA ALA A 63 -11.49 -9.19 11.47
C ALA A 63 -10.70 -10.29 12.17
N GLU A 64 -9.55 -10.64 11.62
CA GLU A 64 -8.53 -11.47 12.24
C GLU A 64 -7.17 -10.77 12.17
N ILE A 65 -6.28 -11.11 13.09
CA ILE A 65 -4.93 -10.55 13.13
C ILE A 65 -3.89 -11.62 12.85
N ILE A 66 -2.77 -11.21 12.23
CA ILE A 66 -1.67 -12.12 11.95
C ILE A 66 -0.33 -11.40 12.12
N LYS A 67 0.57 -11.99 12.90
CA LYS A 67 1.93 -11.51 13.09
C LYS A 67 2.83 -12.08 12.00
N CYS A 68 3.63 -11.21 11.35
CA CYS A 68 4.69 -11.61 10.44
C CYS A 68 5.76 -10.51 10.38
N ASP A 69 7.01 -10.88 10.30
CA ASP A 69 8.09 -9.94 9.97
C ASP A 69 8.35 -10.00 8.46
N LEU A 70 7.99 -8.91 7.76
CA LEU A 70 8.18 -8.83 6.32
C LEU A 70 9.67 -8.65 5.91
N ASN A 71 10.54 -8.31 6.85
CA ASN A 71 11.98 -8.30 6.60
C ASN A 71 12.56 -9.72 6.49
N ASN A 72 11.86 -10.72 7.03
CA ASN A 72 12.28 -12.11 7.03
C ASN A 72 11.45 -12.94 6.05
N TYR A 73 12.06 -13.35 4.94
CA TYR A 73 11.38 -14.14 3.91
C TYR A 73 10.81 -15.47 4.44
N SER A 74 11.47 -16.14 5.39
CA SER A 74 10.96 -17.37 6.01
C SER A 74 9.61 -17.16 6.70
N SER A 75 9.35 -15.95 7.20
CA SER A 75 8.05 -15.56 7.75
C SER A 75 7.02 -15.26 6.65
N VAL A 76 7.45 -14.57 5.58
CA VAL A 76 6.60 -14.12 4.47
C VAL A 76 6.01 -15.29 3.69
N LYS A 77 6.80 -16.31 3.38
CA LYS A 77 6.42 -17.46 2.54
C LYS A 77 5.15 -18.20 2.98
N ASN A 78 4.73 -18.03 4.23
CA ASN A 78 3.55 -18.69 4.77
C ASN A 78 2.40 -17.73 5.09
N LEU A 79 2.56 -16.42 4.82
CA LEU A 79 1.59 -15.41 5.25
C LEU A 79 0.24 -15.57 4.54
N ILE A 80 0.24 -15.83 3.24
CA ILE A 80 -0.98 -16.05 2.46
C ILE A 80 -1.74 -17.29 2.97
N GLU A 81 -1.06 -18.43 3.14
CA GLU A 81 -1.70 -19.64 3.62
C GLU A 81 -2.23 -19.51 5.07
N LYS A 82 -1.48 -18.84 5.95
CA LYS A 82 -1.95 -18.52 7.29
C LYS A 82 -3.17 -17.60 7.29
N SER A 83 -3.21 -16.65 6.37
CA SER A 83 -4.36 -15.73 6.19
C SER A 83 -5.58 -16.48 5.68
N LYS A 84 -5.40 -17.38 4.72
CA LYS A 84 -6.45 -18.22 4.15
C LYS A 84 -7.10 -19.13 5.23
N LYS A 85 -6.32 -19.61 6.21
CA LYS A 85 -6.86 -20.38 7.34
C LYS A 85 -7.83 -19.59 8.23
N LYS A 86 -7.85 -18.26 8.15
CA LYS A 86 -8.74 -17.41 8.96
C LYS A 86 -10.15 -17.31 8.39
N PHE A 87 -10.27 -17.05 7.10
CA PHE A 87 -11.57 -16.78 6.47
C PHE A 87 -11.76 -17.47 5.09
N GLY A 88 -10.84 -18.30 4.67
CA GLY A 88 -10.83 -18.89 3.32
C GLY A 88 -9.99 -18.09 2.32
N SER A 89 -10.16 -18.41 1.05
CA SER A 89 -9.37 -17.82 -0.04
C SER A 89 -9.48 -16.30 -0.10
N LEU A 90 -8.34 -15.64 -0.24
CA LEU A 90 -8.25 -14.19 -0.38
C LEU A 90 -8.69 -13.77 -1.78
N SER A 91 -9.43 -12.68 -1.89
CA SER A 91 -9.78 -12.02 -3.15
C SER A 91 -9.18 -10.62 -3.30
N LEU A 92 -8.64 -10.07 -2.19
CA LEU A 92 -7.97 -8.77 -2.16
C LEU A 92 -6.68 -8.87 -1.33
N LEU A 93 -5.57 -8.40 -1.91
CA LEU A 93 -4.30 -8.19 -1.22
C LEU A 93 -3.92 -6.71 -1.28
N ILE A 94 -3.71 -6.09 -0.12
CA ILE A 94 -3.21 -4.70 -0.04
C ILE A 94 -1.82 -4.71 0.59
N ASN A 95 -0.81 -4.46 -0.22
CA ASN A 95 0.57 -4.29 0.18
C ASN A 95 0.76 -2.84 0.68
N ASN A 96 0.45 -2.61 1.96
CA ASN A 96 0.52 -1.30 2.59
C ASN A 96 1.69 -1.16 3.57
N ALA A 97 2.23 -2.26 4.09
CA ALA A 97 3.39 -2.19 4.97
C ALA A 97 4.59 -1.53 4.27
N SER A 98 5.27 -0.64 4.98
CA SER A 98 6.42 0.07 4.44
C SER A 98 7.44 0.36 5.54
N LYS A 99 8.71 0.25 5.22
CA LYS A 99 9.80 0.89 5.94
C LYS A 99 10.08 2.23 5.26
N PHE A 100 10.24 3.28 6.06
CA PHE A 100 10.52 4.64 5.60
C PHE A 100 11.55 5.27 6.53
N GLU A 101 12.81 5.18 6.17
CA GLU A 101 13.94 5.76 6.89
C GLU A 101 14.78 6.56 5.92
N ASN A 102 15.38 7.63 6.43
CA ASN A 102 16.27 8.50 5.66
C ASN A 102 17.62 7.80 5.46
N ASP A 103 18.12 7.85 4.25
CA ASP A 103 19.50 7.57 3.87
C ASP A 103 19.87 8.37 2.62
N ASN A 104 21.16 8.66 2.48
CA ASN A 104 21.74 9.28 1.28
C ASN A 104 23.01 8.51 0.89
N ILE A 105 23.67 8.91 -0.19
CA ILE A 105 24.84 8.17 -0.69
C ILE A 105 25.99 8.06 0.34
N ALA A 106 26.10 9.01 1.26
CA ALA A 106 27.12 8.99 2.30
C ALA A 106 26.74 8.13 3.51
N THR A 107 25.45 7.97 3.81
CA THR A 107 24.93 7.23 4.97
C THR A 107 24.34 5.86 4.60
N LEU A 108 24.20 5.58 3.31
CA LEU A 108 23.69 4.31 2.81
C LEU A 108 24.55 3.14 3.30
N ASN A 109 23.89 2.11 3.82
CA ASN A 109 24.53 0.86 4.22
C ASN A 109 23.66 -0.34 3.82
N ILE A 110 24.25 -1.53 3.83
CA ILE A 110 23.60 -2.77 3.40
C ILE A 110 22.33 -3.07 4.22
N ASP A 111 22.36 -2.86 5.52
CA ASP A 111 21.21 -3.16 6.39
C ASP A 111 20.01 -2.25 6.07
N SER A 112 20.26 -0.95 5.84
CA SER A 112 19.22 -0.01 5.40
C SER A 112 18.66 -0.42 4.04
N TRP A 113 19.55 -0.65 3.08
CA TRP A 113 19.19 -1.09 1.74
C TRP A 113 18.36 -2.37 1.75
N ASP A 114 18.87 -3.42 2.39
CA ASP A 114 18.21 -4.73 2.43
C ASP A 114 16.85 -4.66 3.11
N SER A 115 16.76 -3.96 4.24
CA SER A 115 15.50 -3.88 4.96
C SER A 115 14.42 -3.07 4.21
N HIS A 116 14.77 -2.01 3.48
CA HIS A 116 13.84 -1.32 2.60
C HIS A 116 13.38 -2.23 1.46
N ASN A 117 14.32 -2.88 0.78
CA ASN A 117 14.00 -3.78 -0.32
C ASN A 117 13.23 -5.02 0.14
N ASN A 118 13.57 -5.61 1.28
CA ASN A 118 12.84 -6.77 1.81
C ASN A 118 11.38 -6.44 2.12
N ILE A 119 11.13 -5.30 2.79
CA ILE A 119 9.77 -4.93 3.25
C ILE A 119 8.95 -4.30 2.13
N ASN A 120 9.54 -3.36 1.36
CA ASN A 120 8.79 -2.55 0.40
C ASN A 120 8.68 -3.19 -0.99
N LEU A 121 9.54 -4.13 -1.35
CA LEU A 121 9.64 -4.71 -2.69
C LEU A 121 9.51 -6.24 -2.69
N LYS A 122 10.43 -6.93 -2.00
CA LYS A 122 10.50 -8.39 -2.00
C LYS A 122 9.26 -9.03 -1.37
N ALA A 123 8.83 -8.56 -0.20
CA ALA A 123 7.63 -9.08 0.44
C ALA A 123 6.37 -8.88 -0.43
N PRO A 124 6.05 -7.69 -0.97
CA PRO A 124 4.96 -7.49 -1.93
C PRO A 124 5.01 -8.43 -3.14
N LEU A 125 6.19 -8.63 -3.74
CA LEU A 125 6.35 -9.53 -4.88
C LEU A 125 5.98 -10.97 -4.54
N PHE A 126 6.55 -11.51 -3.45
CA PHE A 126 6.30 -12.90 -3.07
C PHE A 126 4.89 -13.13 -2.51
N LEU A 127 4.33 -12.14 -1.81
CA LEU A 127 2.91 -12.18 -1.41
C LEU A 127 1.98 -12.17 -2.62
N SER A 128 2.29 -11.40 -3.66
CA SER A 128 1.53 -11.38 -4.91
C SER A 128 1.62 -12.72 -5.65
N LYS A 129 2.81 -13.33 -5.71
CA LYS A 129 3.02 -14.68 -6.23
C LYS A 129 2.19 -15.73 -5.47
N ASP A 130 2.23 -15.71 -4.15
CA ASP A 130 1.50 -16.71 -3.35
C ASP A 130 -0.01 -16.43 -3.34
N PHE A 131 -0.41 -15.15 -3.42
CA PHE A 131 -1.80 -14.76 -3.65
C PHE A 131 -2.33 -15.32 -4.99
N SER A 132 -1.56 -15.22 -6.06
CA SER A 132 -1.99 -15.75 -7.36
C SER A 132 -2.19 -17.28 -7.33
N LYS A 133 -1.29 -18.00 -6.65
CA LYS A 133 -1.36 -19.47 -6.55
C LYS A 133 -2.60 -19.98 -5.81
N GLN A 134 -3.10 -19.23 -4.82
CA GLN A 134 -4.27 -19.65 -4.04
C GLN A 134 -5.60 -19.33 -4.71
N MET A 135 -5.60 -18.56 -5.81
CA MET A 135 -6.81 -18.18 -6.52
C MET A 135 -7.52 -19.41 -7.12
N LYS A 136 -8.81 -19.51 -6.90
CA LYS A 136 -9.62 -20.53 -7.57
C LYS A 136 -9.74 -20.20 -9.05
N LYS A 137 -9.82 -21.22 -9.89
CA LYS A 137 -10.03 -21.04 -11.34
C LYS A 137 -11.25 -20.14 -11.59
N ASN A 138 -11.08 -19.14 -12.43
CA ASN A 138 -12.11 -18.16 -12.81
C ASN A 138 -12.61 -17.24 -11.66
N ALA A 139 -11.99 -17.25 -10.48
CA ALA A 139 -12.30 -16.28 -9.45
C ALA A 139 -11.49 -14.99 -9.68
N PRO A 140 -12.10 -13.79 -9.67
CA PRO A 140 -11.38 -12.54 -9.83
C PRO A 140 -10.58 -12.23 -8.57
N GLY A 141 -9.39 -11.65 -8.76
CA GLY A 141 -8.53 -11.16 -7.69
C GLY A 141 -8.09 -9.71 -7.92
N LEU A 142 -7.68 -9.06 -6.84
CA LEU A 142 -7.13 -7.71 -6.89
C LEU A 142 -5.95 -7.57 -5.94
N ILE A 143 -4.87 -7.00 -6.44
CA ILE A 143 -3.69 -6.59 -5.66
C ILE A 143 -3.58 -5.07 -5.75
N ILE A 144 -3.44 -4.40 -4.60
CA ILE A 144 -3.20 -2.96 -4.53
C ILE A 144 -1.88 -2.73 -3.77
N ASN A 145 -0.95 -2.06 -4.41
CA ASN A 145 0.33 -1.66 -3.83
C ASN A 145 0.27 -0.20 -3.38
N ILE A 146 0.51 0.07 -2.09
CA ILE A 146 0.67 1.44 -1.59
C ILE A 146 2.13 1.84 -1.85
N ILE A 147 2.30 2.74 -2.80
CA ILE A 147 3.59 3.22 -3.27
C ILE A 147 3.93 4.55 -2.57
N ASP A 148 4.27 5.56 -3.32
CA ASP A 148 4.53 6.93 -2.87
C ASP A 148 4.62 7.83 -4.12
N GLN A 149 4.19 9.07 -4.03
CA GLN A 149 4.32 10.03 -5.14
C GLN A 149 5.80 10.36 -5.48
N ARG A 150 6.74 10.14 -4.53
CA ARG A 150 8.19 10.37 -4.72
C ARG A 150 8.82 9.60 -5.86
N ILE A 151 8.11 8.61 -6.43
CA ILE A 151 8.60 7.90 -7.61
C ILE A 151 8.68 8.76 -8.87
N PHE A 152 8.04 9.93 -8.90
CA PHE A 152 8.02 10.79 -10.08
C PHE A 152 9.26 11.68 -10.23
N PHE A 153 10.02 11.89 -9.15
CA PHE A 153 11.23 12.70 -9.23
C PHE A 153 12.36 12.18 -8.34
N PRO A 154 13.60 12.29 -8.81
CA PRO A 154 14.78 11.92 -8.04
C PRO A 154 14.90 12.77 -6.77
N ASN A 155 15.35 12.15 -5.69
CA ASN A 155 15.65 12.83 -4.43
C ASN A 155 16.95 12.22 -3.87
N PRO A 156 17.98 13.01 -3.54
CA PRO A 156 19.24 12.50 -2.98
C PRO A 156 19.11 11.94 -1.56
N GLU A 157 18.02 12.26 -0.91
CA GLU A 157 17.60 11.69 0.37
C GLU A 157 16.67 10.48 0.13
N PHE A 158 16.59 9.55 1.07
CA PHE A 158 15.74 8.37 0.98
C PHE A 158 16.07 7.44 -0.20
N VAL A 159 17.36 7.24 -0.50
CA VAL A 159 17.82 6.46 -1.67
C VAL A 159 17.24 5.04 -1.68
N SER A 160 17.41 4.28 -0.57
CA SER A 160 16.88 2.91 -0.47
C SER A 160 15.36 2.86 -0.53
N TYR A 161 14.70 3.80 0.13
CA TYR A 161 13.23 3.87 0.15
C TYR A 161 12.68 4.14 -1.25
N THR A 162 13.13 5.22 -1.88
CA THR A 162 12.60 5.65 -3.19
C THR A 162 12.88 4.60 -4.26
N SER A 163 14.10 4.01 -4.28
CA SER A 163 14.43 2.91 -5.18
C SER A 163 13.49 1.71 -5.01
N SER A 164 13.18 1.33 -3.77
CA SER A 164 12.26 0.22 -3.49
C SER A 164 10.82 0.51 -3.95
N LYS A 165 10.35 1.76 -3.81
CA LYS A 165 9.02 2.18 -4.26
C LYS A 165 8.92 2.32 -5.78
N GLN A 166 9.95 2.85 -6.44
CA GLN A 166 10.04 2.89 -7.89
C GLN A 166 9.98 1.48 -8.48
N SER A 167 10.78 0.56 -7.92
CA SER A 167 10.78 -0.83 -8.34
C SER A 167 9.42 -1.51 -8.13
N LEU A 168 8.71 -1.18 -7.03
CA LEU A 168 7.37 -1.72 -6.78
C LEU A 168 6.34 -1.19 -7.79
N MET A 169 6.48 0.06 -8.28
CA MET A 169 5.63 0.57 -9.36
C MET A 169 5.87 -0.20 -10.66
N TRP A 170 7.12 -0.42 -11.02
CA TRP A 170 7.47 -1.23 -12.20
C TRP A 170 6.92 -2.65 -12.08
N LEU A 171 7.07 -3.30 -10.92
CA LEU A 171 6.47 -4.60 -10.64
C LEU A 171 4.94 -4.58 -10.70
N THR A 172 4.28 -3.48 -10.33
CA THR A 172 2.83 -3.35 -10.47
C THR A 172 2.40 -3.53 -11.93
N GLN A 173 3.10 -2.92 -12.86
CA GLN A 173 2.84 -3.04 -14.30
C GLN A 173 3.13 -4.47 -14.81
N THR A 174 4.29 -5.01 -14.47
CA THR A 174 4.70 -6.36 -14.85
C THR A 174 3.74 -7.42 -14.33
N LEU A 175 3.33 -7.32 -13.06
CA LEU A 175 2.38 -8.25 -12.46
C LEU A 175 0.97 -8.08 -13.03
N ALA A 176 0.56 -6.87 -13.40
CA ALA A 176 -0.71 -6.64 -14.07
C ALA A 176 -0.79 -7.37 -15.42
N GLN A 177 0.31 -7.39 -16.18
CA GLN A 177 0.41 -8.17 -17.42
C GLN A 177 0.43 -9.68 -17.14
N ALA A 178 1.29 -10.13 -16.23
CA ALA A 178 1.53 -11.55 -16.00
C ALA A 178 0.33 -12.28 -15.35
N LEU A 179 -0.49 -11.58 -14.57
CA LEU A 179 -1.60 -12.16 -13.81
C LEU A 179 -2.98 -11.93 -14.47
N SER A 180 -3.01 -11.17 -15.57
CA SER A 180 -4.22 -11.00 -16.37
C SER A 180 -4.63 -12.31 -17.06
N PRO A 181 -5.91 -12.53 -17.32
CA PRO A 181 -7.06 -11.68 -16.97
C PRO A 181 -7.63 -11.96 -15.57
N GLN A 182 -7.04 -12.82 -14.78
CA GLN A 182 -7.64 -13.28 -13.52
C GLN A 182 -7.43 -12.29 -12.36
N ILE A 183 -6.26 -11.64 -12.29
CA ILE A 183 -5.92 -10.74 -11.19
C ILE A 183 -5.53 -9.38 -11.77
N ARG A 184 -6.17 -8.33 -11.28
CA ARG A 184 -5.75 -6.96 -11.53
C ARG A 184 -4.71 -6.55 -10.51
N VAL A 185 -3.71 -5.78 -10.92
CA VAL A 185 -2.68 -5.23 -10.04
C VAL A 185 -2.61 -3.73 -10.25
N CYS A 186 -2.84 -2.97 -9.20
CA CYS A 186 -2.95 -1.52 -9.24
C CYS A 186 -2.11 -0.90 -8.12
N ALA A 187 -1.92 0.40 -8.16
CA ALA A 187 -1.20 1.13 -7.14
C ALA A 187 -1.94 2.39 -6.68
N ILE A 188 -1.59 2.84 -5.49
CA ILE A 188 -1.93 4.17 -4.96
C ILE A 188 -0.62 4.81 -4.51
N GLY A 189 -0.38 6.05 -4.92
CA GLY A 189 0.78 6.86 -4.57
C GLY A 189 0.35 8.05 -3.68
N PRO A 190 0.36 7.87 -2.34
CA PRO A 190 0.08 8.98 -1.43
C PRO A 190 1.20 10.02 -1.44
N GLY A 191 0.82 11.28 -1.25
CA GLY A 191 1.70 12.35 -0.79
C GLY A 191 1.63 12.53 0.73
N PRO A 192 1.77 13.77 1.25
CA PRO A 192 1.65 14.09 2.67
C PRO A 192 0.27 13.68 3.20
N THR A 193 0.19 12.54 3.90
CA THR A 193 -1.09 11.97 4.35
C THR A 193 -1.24 11.99 5.87
N LEU A 194 -0.17 11.69 6.59
CA LEU A 194 -0.12 11.66 8.06
C LEU A 194 1.27 12.08 8.51
N GLN A 195 1.33 12.87 9.57
CA GLN A 195 2.58 13.27 10.21
C GLN A 195 3.51 12.06 10.43
N GLY A 196 4.75 12.17 9.98
CA GLY A 196 5.79 11.18 10.22
C GLY A 196 6.24 11.14 11.68
N ALA A 197 6.79 10.02 12.15
CA ALA A 197 7.24 9.88 13.55
C ALA A 197 8.38 10.85 13.93
N ARG A 198 9.16 11.32 12.96
CA ARG A 198 10.29 12.24 13.11
C ARG A 198 9.94 13.68 12.73
N GLN A 199 8.72 13.95 12.33
CA GLN A 199 8.26 15.23 11.83
C GLN A 199 7.46 15.96 12.90
N SER A 200 7.70 17.25 13.10
CA SER A 200 6.83 18.08 13.92
C SER A 200 5.49 18.32 13.22
N LYS A 201 4.47 18.72 13.98
CA LYS A 201 3.17 19.10 13.40
C LYS A 201 3.32 20.26 12.42
N LYS A 202 4.14 21.24 12.75
CA LYS A 202 4.42 22.41 11.91
C LYS A 202 5.09 22.01 10.57
N ASP A 203 6.06 21.08 10.63
CA ASP A 203 6.73 20.62 9.41
C ASP A 203 5.77 19.84 8.51
N PHE A 204 4.88 19.03 9.09
CA PHE A 204 3.84 18.34 8.33
C PHE A 204 2.83 19.29 7.69
N GLU A 205 2.38 20.32 8.43
CA GLU A 205 1.51 21.36 7.90
C GLU A 205 2.20 22.15 6.78
N ASN A 206 3.46 22.52 6.95
CA ASN A 206 4.25 23.20 5.93
C ASN A 206 4.41 22.33 4.67
N GLN A 207 4.74 21.04 4.85
CA GLN A 207 4.82 20.11 3.72
C GLN A 207 3.48 19.99 2.98
N SER A 208 2.37 19.88 3.70
CA SER A 208 1.05 19.81 3.09
C SER A 208 0.69 21.08 2.33
N ARG A 209 1.07 22.26 2.86
CA ARG A 209 0.82 23.56 2.22
C ARG A 209 1.77 23.86 1.05
N SER A 210 2.88 23.14 0.95
CA SER A 210 3.82 23.33 -0.18
C SER A 210 3.36 22.65 -1.46
N THR A 211 2.33 21.80 -1.41
CA THR A 211 1.75 21.20 -2.62
C THR A 211 0.96 22.24 -3.44
N PRO A 212 0.79 22.04 -4.76
CA PRO A 212 0.02 22.96 -5.61
C PRO A 212 -1.40 23.26 -5.11
N LEU A 213 -2.08 22.27 -4.53
CA LEU A 213 -3.41 22.48 -3.94
C LEU A 213 -3.36 22.98 -2.49
N MET A 214 -2.17 23.21 -1.93
CA MET A 214 -1.94 23.60 -0.54
C MET A 214 -2.55 22.64 0.50
N VAL A 215 -2.74 21.39 0.11
CA VAL A 215 -3.31 20.33 0.94
C VAL A 215 -2.66 18.98 0.59
N GLY A 216 -2.34 18.19 1.61
CA GLY A 216 -1.99 16.78 1.43
C GLY A 216 -3.25 15.91 1.35
N SER A 217 -3.05 14.62 1.08
CA SER A 217 -4.14 13.65 1.19
C SER A 217 -4.42 13.27 2.66
N ASN A 218 -5.50 12.55 2.88
CA ASN A 218 -5.81 11.96 4.17
C ASN A 218 -6.14 10.46 4.04
N PRO A 219 -6.14 9.69 5.15
CA PRO A 219 -6.39 8.26 5.07
C PRO A 219 -7.77 7.87 4.54
N GLU A 220 -8.78 8.75 4.63
CA GLU A 220 -10.10 8.52 4.03
C GLU A 220 -10.01 8.57 2.50
N GLU A 221 -9.34 9.55 1.94
CA GLU A 221 -9.14 9.68 0.48
C GLU A 221 -8.37 8.48 -0.07
N ILE A 222 -7.36 7.98 0.66
CA ILE A 222 -6.67 6.75 0.27
C ILE A 222 -7.65 5.58 0.23
N TYR A 223 -8.58 5.49 1.19
CA TYR A 223 -9.61 4.46 1.14
C TYR A 223 -10.58 4.64 -0.03
N GLN A 224 -10.97 5.87 -0.37
CA GLN A 224 -11.81 6.14 -1.54
C GLN A 224 -11.12 5.67 -2.83
N ALA A 225 -9.81 5.85 -2.95
CA ALA A 225 -9.05 5.29 -4.08
C ALA A 225 -9.04 3.75 -4.07
N VAL A 226 -8.90 3.11 -2.91
CA VAL A 226 -9.06 1.64 -2.81
C VAL A 226 -10.43 1.21 -3.30
N LYS A 227 -11.49 1.91 -2.88
CA LYS A 227 -12.87 1.64 -3.29
C LYS A 227 -13.06 1.84 -4.80
N PHE A 228 -12.56 2.94 -5.36
CA PHE A 228 -12.57 3.19 -6.80
C PHE A 228 -11.92 2.03 -7.57
N ILE A 229 -10.73 1.59 -7.16
CA ILE A 229 -10.02 0.48 -7.82
C ILE A 229 -10.82 -0.83 -7.72
N ILE A 230 -11.49 -1.10 -6.59
CA ILE A 230 -12.37 -2.26 -6.44
C ILE A 230 -13.53 -2.19 -7.43
N ASP A 231 -14.16 -1.03 -7.57
CA ASP A 231 -15.40 -0.79 -8.30
C ASP A 231 -15.21 -0.71 -9.82
N ILE A 232 -14.00 -0.37 -10.31
CA ILE A 232 -13.72 -0.16 -11.74
C ILE A 232 -12.92 -1.34 -12.30
N PRO A 233 -13.57 -2.30 -12.97
CA PRO A 233 -12.93 -3.56 -13.41
C PRO A 233 -11.91 -3.38 -14.55
N SER A 234 -11.96 -2.29 -15.29
CA SER A 234 -10.99 -1.99 -16.37
C SER A 234 -9.69 -1.33 -15.89
N PHE A 235 -9.60 -0.96 -14.61
CA PHE A 235 -8.42 -0.30 -14.06
C PHE A 235 -7.37 -1.33 -13.60
N THR A 236 -6.20 -1.38 -14.27
CA THR A 236 -5.06 -2.25 -13.93
C THR A 236 -3.74 -1.68 -14.45
N GLY A 237 -2.62 -2.02 -13.83
CA GLY A 237 -1.28 -1.58 -14.21
C GLY A 237 -0.98 -0.11 -13.96
N GLN A 238 -1.88 0.62 -13.32
CA GLN A 238 -1.81 2.06 -13.14
C GLN A 238 -1.75 2.43 -11.64
N MET A 239 -1.33 3.65 -11.37
CA MET A 239 -1.31 4.26 -10.05
C MET A 239 -2.24 5.48 -9.99
N ILE A 240 -3.02 5.56 -8.93
CA ILE A 240 -3.73 6.79 -8.55
C ILE A 240 -2.84 7.56 -7.59
N THR A 241 -2.45 8.77 -7.97
CA THR A 241 -1.66 9.66 -7.11
C THR A 241 -2.59 10.58 -6.33
N LEU A 242 -2.43 10.61 -5.00
CA LEU A 242 -3.20 11.44 -4.07
C LEU A 242 -2.24 12.25 -3.21
N ASP A 243 -1.80 13.39 -3.71
CA ASP A 243 -0.67 14.14 -3.16
C ASP A 243 -0.84 15.66 -3.20
N GLY A 244 -2.04 16.16 -3.51
CA GLY A 244 -2.28 17.60 -3.66
C GLY A 244 -1.56 18.24 -4.87
N GLY A 245 -1.12 17.40 -5.81
CA GLY A 245 -0.35 17.82 -6.99
C GLY A 245 1.17 17.91 -6.73
N GLU A 246 1.68 17.38 -5.62
CA GLU A 246 3.12 17.39 -5.30
C GLU A 246 3.97 16.80 -6.45
N HIS A 247 3.45 15.75 -7.14
CA HIS A 247 4.12 15.15 -8.30
C HIS A 247 4.19 16.07 -9.55
N LEU A 248 3.43 17.15 -9.59
CA LEU A 248 3.47 18.15 -10.66
C LEU A 248 4.47 19.27 -10.36
N ASP A 249 5.19 19.16 -9.23
CA ASP A 249 6.01 20.25 -8.70
C ASP A 249 7.07 20.70 -9.70
N TRP A 250 6.63 21.58 -10.57
CA TRP A 250 7.48 22.48 -11.28
C TRP A 250 7.93 23.52 -10.27
N ILE A 251 9.17 23.37 -9.84
CA ILE A 251 9.84 24.11 -8.77
C ILE A 251 9.39 25.57 -8.71
N LYS A 252 8.37 25.87 -7.92
CA LYS A 252 8.23 27.19 -7.30
C LYS A 252 9.26 27.27 -6.17
N LYS A 253 10.54 27.16 -6.50
CA LYS A 253 11.57 27.58 -5.58
C LYS A 253 11.42 29.08 -5.42
N GLU A 254 11.24 29.53 -4.21
CA GLU A 254 11.34 30.93 -3.82
C GLU A 254 12.72 31.56 -4.10
N ASN A 255 13.63 30.86 -4.71
CA ASN A 255 14.86 31.38 -5.32
C ASN A 255 14.60 31.82 -6.75
N LYS A 256 13.92 32.92 -6.82
CA LYS A 256 13.44 33.65 -8.00
C LYS A 256 14.50 34.50 -8.64
N ASN A 257 15.57 33.93 -9.06
CA ASN A 257 16.53 34.63 -9.91
C ASN A 257 16.66 33.99 -11.30
N PHE A 258 15.69 33.18 -11.72
CA PHE A 258 15.54 32.85 -13.12
C PHE A 258 14.59 33.87 -13.74
N LYS A 259 15.15 34.85 -14.45
CA LYS A 259 14.46 35.55 -15.51
C LYS A 259 14.67 34.73 -16.78
N ASP A 260 13.56 34.39 -17.45
CA ASP A 260 13.62 33.88 -18.80
C ASP A 260 14.30 34.89 -19.71
#